data_8f70112f310067e5cd864108ffebd0f0
#
_entry.id   8f70112f310067e5cd864108ffebd0f0
#
_cell.length_a   1.000
_cell.length_b   1.000
_cell.length_c   1.000
_cell.angle_alpha   90.00
_cell.angle_beta   90.00
_cell.angle_gamma   90.00
#
_symmetry.space_group_name_H-M   'P 1'
#
loop_
_entity.id
_entity.type
_entity.pdbx_description
1 polymer ?
#
loop_
_entity_poly.entity_id
_entity_poly.type
_entity_poly.pdbx_seq_one_letter_code
_entity_poly.pdbx_strand_id
1 'polypeptide(L)'
;DAQESRGLGDVYKRQALHWQRLILAHLAEKAHRGVLTGAPITDIRFTLVSGKAHLKHTEGGDFRQATYRAVRQGLMKAQSVLLEPWYAFRMELPAPSVGRAITDIQRMQGEYEPPEQEGEQTILRGSAPVRLLREYQTELTAYTRGRGRIQLRVSGYRLCREQEQIVKELGYDPARDLENPASSVFCAHGAGYEVKWQDVD
;
A
#
# COMPACT_ATOMS: atom_id res chain seq x y z
N ASP A 1 -49.02 -17.26 13.72
CA ASP A 1 -47.95 -16.56 14.44
C ASP A 1 -46.54 -17.20 14.27
N ALA A 2 -46.41 -18.55 14.30
CA ALA A 2 -45.06 -19.20 14.12
C ALA A 2 -44.57 -19.18 12.66
N GLN A 3 -45.46 -19.09 11.69
CA GLN A 3 -45.14 -19.06 10.27
C GLN A 3 -44.70 -17.67 9.80
N GLU A 4 -45.31 -16.61 10.34
CA GLU A 4 -44.89 -15.21 10.13
C GLU A 4 -43.51 -14.91 10.76
N SER A 5 -43.24 -15.46 11.94
CA SER A 5 -41.94 -15.31 12.62
C SER A 5 -40.77 -15.93 11.84
N ARG A 6 -41.00 -17.07 11.16
CA ARG A 6 -39.97 -17.71 10.28
C ARG A 6 -39.71 -16.90 9.02
N GLY A 7 -40.74 -16.31 8.42
CA GLY A 7 -40.63 -15.46 7.22
C GLY A 7 -39.82 -14.17 7.48
N LEU A 8 -40.07 -13.50 8.60
CA LEU A 8 -39.31 -12.33 9.02
C LEU A 8 -37.83 -12.64 9.25
N GLY A 9 -37.52 -13.73 9.94
CA GLY A 9 -36.14 -14.16 10.19
C GLY A 9 -35.34 -14.41 8.90
N ASP A 10 -35.97 -14.96 7.86
CA ASP A 10 -35.35 -15.19 6.56
C ASP A 10 -35.15 -13.90 5.76
N VAL A 11 -36.07 -12.94 5.85
CA VAL A 11 -35.93 -11.62 5.25
C VAL A 11 -34.75 -10.86 5.87
N TYR A 12 -34.64 -10.83 7.20
CA TYR A 12 -33.51 -10.20 7.91
C TYR A 12 -32.18 -10.84 7.57
N LYS A 13 -32.09 -12.15 7.47
CA LYS A 13 -30.85 -12.86 7.06
C LYS A 13 -30.45 -12.50 5.64
N ARG A 14 -31.39 -12.47 4.69
CA ARG A 14 -31.11 -12.07 3.29
C ARG A 14 -30.65 -10.61 3.18
N GLN A 15 -31.25 -9.73 3.95
CA GLN A 15 -30.88 -8.31 3.99
C GLN A 15 -29.48 -8.11 4.60
N ALA A 16 -29.16 -8.80 5.69
CA ALA A 16 -27.81 -8.78 6.27
C ALA A 16 -26.76 -9.29 5.31
N LEU A 17 -27.01 -10.36 4.56
CA LEU A 17 -26.12 -10.87 3.52
C LEU A 17 -25.94 -9.88 2.36
N HIS A 18 -27.01 -9.18 1.97
CA HIS A 18 -26.93 -8.14 0.95
C HIS A 18 -26.03 -7.00 1.40
N TRP A 19 -26.19 -6.48 2.61
CA TRP A 19 -25.34 -5.43 3.17
C TRP A 19 -23.87 -5.86 3.31
N GLN A 20 -23.63 -7.08 3.75
CA GLN A 20 -22.26 -7.64 3.80
C GLN A 20 -21.59 -7.61 2.41
N ARG A 21 -22.30 -8.08 1.38
CA ARG A 21 -21.78 -8.05 -0.01
C ARG A 21 -21.53 -6.64 -0.49
N LEU A 22 -22.41 -5.70 -0.16
CA LEU A 22 -22.28 -4.29 -0.51
C LEU A 22 -21.02 -3.67 0.11
N ILE A 23 -20.78 -3.91 1.41
CA ILE A 23 -19.57 -3.43 2.10
C ILE A 23 -18.31 -4.03 1.47
N LEU A 24 -18.29 -5.34 1.20
CA LEU A 24 -17.15 -5.99 0.55
C LEU A 24 -16.90 -5.42 -0.87
N ALA A 25 -17.96 -5.12 -1.62
CA ALA A 25 -17.84 -4.44 -2.91
C ALA A 25 -17.22 -3.05 -2.76
N HIS A 26 -17.64 -2.27 -1.77
CA HIS A 26 -17.07 -0.94 -1.50
C HIS A 26 -15.61 -1.00 -1.02
N LEU A 27 -15.20 -2.05 -0.32
CA LEU A 27 -13.78 -2.26 0.02
C LEU A 27 -12.92 -2.50 -1.23
N ALA A 28 -13.48 -3.14 -2.27
CA ALA A 28 -12.76 -3.50 -3.49
C ALA A 28 -12.84 -2.47 -4.61
N GLU A 29 -13.80 -1.52 -4.57
CA GLU A 29 -14.09 -0.62 -5.70
C GLU A 29 -13.04 0.49 -5.91
N LYS A 30 -12.19 0.76 -4.91
CA LYS A 30 -11.14 1.76 -5.04
C LYS A 30 -9.84 1.34 -4.35
N ALA A 31 -8.72 1.88 -4.81
CA ALA A 31 -7.46 1.82 -4.08
C ALA A 31 -7.52 2.75 -2.85
N HIS A 32 -7.43 2.16 -1.65
CA HIS A 32 -7.36 2.94 -0.42
C HIS A 32 -5.98 3.58 -0.26
N ARG A 33 -5.94 4.84 0.15
CA ARG A 33 -4.69 5.59 0.36
C ARG A 33 -4.16 5.43 1.78
N GLY A 34 -2.86 5.17 1.89
CA GLY A 34 -2.16 5.12 3.17
C GLY A 34 -2.05 6.49 3.84
N VAL A 35 -1.78 6.47 5.14
CA VAL A 35 -1.73 7.69 5.97
C VAL A 35 -0.34 8.32 6.07
N LEU A 36 0.71 7.64 5.61
CA LEU A 36 2.08 8.16 5.66
C LEU A 36 2.40 9.09 4.49
N THR A 37 1.99 8.74 3.27
CA THR A 37 2.39 9.42 2.04
C THR A 37 1.25 9.65 1.05
N GLY A 38 0.04 9.19 1.37
CA GLY A 38 -1.07 9.20 0.41
C GLY A 38 -0.94 8.18 -0.74
N ALA A 39 0.12 7.37 -0.77
CA ALA A 39 0.26 6.28 -1.73
C ALA A 39 -0.80 5.19 -1.48
N PRO A 40 -1.21 4.42 -2.51
CA PRO A 40 -2.09 3.28 -2.30
C PRO A 40 -1.51 2.29 -1.30
N ILE A 41 -2.36 1.78 -0.39
CA ILE A 41 -1.94 0.74 0.56
C ILE A 41 -1.79 -0.61 -0.15
N THR A 42 -0.86 -1.40 0.33
CA THR A 42 -0.63 -2.78 -0.11
C THR A 42 -0.45 -3.67 1.13
N ASP A 43 -0.48 -4.99 0.93
CA ASP A 43 -0.22 -5.98 1.98
C ASP A 43 -1.09 -5.79 3.24
N ILE A 44 -2.40 -5.57 3.02
CA ILE A 44 -3.38 -5.38 4.09
C ILE A 44 -4.55 -6.35 3.94
N ARG A 45 -5.08 -6.80 5.08
CA ARG A 45 -6.31 -7.58 5.14
C ARG A 45 -7.40 -6.79 5.87
N PHE A 46 -8.54 -6.61 5.22
CA PHE A 46 -9.75 -6.11 5.85
C PHE A 46 -10.65 -7.28 6.25
N THR A 47 -11.12 -7.27 7.49
CA THR A 47 -12.07 -8.27 7.99
C THR A 47 -13.32 -7.57 8.50
N LEU A 48 -14.44 -7.81 7.84
CA LEU A 48 -15.73 -7.31 8.31
C LEU A 48 -16.21 -8.19 9.48
N VAL A 49 -16.19 -7.62 10.67
CA VAL A 49 -16.57 -8.33 11.90
C VAL A 49 -18.06 -8.12 12.22
N SER A 50 -18.53 -6.89 12.11
CA SER A 50 -19.91 -6.54 12.39
C SER A 50 -20.35 -5.28 11.66
N GLY A 51 -21.66 -5.06 11.59
CA GLY A 51 -22.25 -3.84 11.05
C GLY A 51 -23.70 -3.72 11.50
N LYS A 52 -24.16 -2.48 11.62
CA LYS A 52 -25.55 -2.17 11.90
C LYS A 52 -26.12 -1.23 10.84
N ALA A 53 -27.38 -1.41 10.53
CA ALA A 53 -28.10 -0.54 9.64
C ALA A 53 -29.46 -0.19 10.26
N HIS A 54 -29.97 1.00 9.98
CA HIS A 54 -31.32 1.37 10.35
C HIS A 54 -32.29 1.04 9.20
N LEU A 55 -33.27 0.20 9.43
CA LEU A 55 -34.13 -0.37 8.38
C LEU A 55 -34.83 0.67 7.51
N LYS A 56 -35.15 1.85 8.07
CA LYS A 56 -35.92 2.90 7.39
C LYS A 56 -35.06 4.04 6.82
N HIS A 57 -33.80 4.18 7.27
CA HIS A 57 -33.02 5.38 7.02
C HIS A 57 -31.60 5.09 6.48
N THR A 58 -31.25 3.83 6.24
CA THR A 58 -29.93 3.47 5.69
C THR A 58 -30.07 3.17 4.21
N GLU A 59 -29.39 3.94 3.38
CA GLU A 59 -29.31 3.77 1.93
C GLU A 59 -27.95 3.20 1.49
N GLY A 60 -27.86 2.77 0.23
CA GLY A 60 -26.61 2.18 -0.30
C GLY A 60 -25.39 3.12 -0.22
N GLY A 61 -25.61 4.43 -0.37
CA GLY A 61 -24.57 5.45 -0.24
C GLY A 61 -23.98 5.57 1.16
N ASP A 62 -24.79 5.31 2.19
CA ASP A 62 -24.34 5.36 3.59
C ASP A 62 -23.33 4.23 3.88
N PHE A 63 -23.57 3.03 3.34
CA PHE A 63 -22.62 1.93 3.45
C PHE A 63 -21.27 2.24 2.80
N ARG A 64 -21.28 2.93 1.64
CA ARG A 64 -20.05 3.35 0.96
C ARG A 64 -19.27 4.31 1.83
N GLN A 65 -19.92 5.37 2.32
CA GLN A 65 -19.27 6.37 3.17
C GLN A 65 -18.78 5.77 4.49
N ALA A 66 -19.60 4.97 5.15
CA ALA A 66 -19.21 4.29 6.39
C ALA A 66 -18.02 3.36 6.18
N THR A 67 -17.98 2.60 5.08
CA THR A 67 -16.87 1.71 4.74
C THR A 67 -15.57 2.48 4.53
N TYR A 68 -15.60 3.55 3.72
CA TYR A 68 -14.39 4.34 3.45
C TYR A 68 -13.85 5.02 4.69
N ARG A 69 -14.74 5.57 5.54
CA ARG A 69 -14.35 6.23 6.79
C ARG A 69 -13.82 5.24 7.81
N ALA A 70 -14.44 4.06 7.93
CA ALA A 70 -13.94 2.99 8.81
C ALA A 70 -12.53 2.52 8.40
N VAL A 71 -12.28 2.34 7.10
CA VAL A 71 -10.93 2.01 6.59
C VAL A 71 -9.94 3.13 6.94
N ARG A 72 -10.31 4.38 6.66
CA ARG A 72 -9.44 5.52 6.90
C ARG A 72 -9.12 5.71 8.38
N GLN A 73 -10.12 5.61 9.24
CA GLN A 73 -9.96 5.66 10.69
C GLN A 73 -9.08 4.52 11.19
N GLY A 74 -9.30 3.30 10.72
CA GLY A 74 -8.46 2.15 11.06
C GLY A 74 -7.00 2.39 10.69
N LEU A 75 -6.71 2.95 9.50
CA LEU A 75 -5.36 3.31 9.07
C LEU A 75 -4.75 4.43 9.92
N MET A 76 -5.53 5.40 10.37
CA MET A 76 -5.07 6.47 11.28
C MET A 76 -4.68 5.95 12.67
N LYS A 77 -5.35 4.89 13.14
CA LYS A 77 -5.07 4.24 14.45
C LYS A 77 -4.00 3.15 14.36
N ALA A 78 -3.74 2.62 13.17
CA ALA A 78 -2.78 1.54 12.96
C ALA A 78 -1.34 2.04 12.85
N GLN A 79 -0.39 1.14 13.11
CA GLN A 79 1.01 1.37 12.80
C GLN A 79 1.25 1.05 11.32
N SER A 80 1.31 2.08 10.49
CA SER A 80 1.63 1.95 9.08
C SER A 80 3.15 1.98 8.87
N VAL A 81 3.62 1.21 7.89
CA VAL A 81 5.01 1.23 7.45
C VAL A 81 5.07 1.54 5.96
N LEU A 82 6.11 2.25 5.54
CA LEU A 82 6.34 2.54 4.13
C LEU A 82 7.10 1.36 3.50
N LEU A 83 6.57 0.86 2.40
CA LEU A 83 7.25 -0.12 1.56
C LEU A 83 7.81 0.60 0.33
N GLU A 84 9.01 0.21 -0.08
CA GLU A 84 9.62 0.68 -1.32
C GLU A 84 9.82 -0.49 -2.30
N PRO A 85 9.65 -0.26 -3.62
CA PRO A 85 9.87 -1.27 -4.64
C PRO A 85 11.37 -1.56 -4.78
N TRP A 86 11.70 -2.82 -5.06
CA TRP A 86 13.05 -3.29 -5.31
C TRP A 86 13.17 -3.91 -6.69
N TYR A 87 14.34 -3.70 -7.32
CA TYR A 87 14.75 -4.45 -8.50
C TYR A 87 15.68 -5.59 -8.09
N ALA A 88 15.46 -6.77 -8.68
CA ALA A 88 16.52 -7.74 -8.88
C ALA A 88 17.32 -7.32 -10.11
N PHE A 89 18.64 -7.40 -10.03
CA PHE A 89 19.51 -7.08 -11.14
C PHE A 89 20.43 -8.26 -11.50
N ARG A 90 20.82 -8.30 -12.78
CA ARG A 90 21.93 -9.08 -13.30
C ARG A 90 22.82 -8.13 -14.09
N MET A 91 24.05 -7.95 -13.63
CA MET A 91 25.06 -7.12 -14.31
C MET A 91 26.08 -8.02 -14.98
N GLU A 92 26.47 -7.66 -16.21
CA GLU A 92 27.59 -8.23 -16.95
C GLU A 92 28.70 -7.17 -16.98
N LEU A 93 29.85 -7.47 -16.40
CA LEU A 93 30.90 -6.51 -16.12
C LEU A 93 32.28 -7.01 -16.57
N PRO A 94 33.13 -6.13 -17.11
CA PRO A 94 34.57 -6.43 -17.16
C PRO A 94 35.13 -6.64 -15.74
N ALA A 95 35.98 -7.64 -15.54
CA ALA A 95 36.55 -7.99 -14.23
C ALA A 95 37.11 -6.79 -13.42
N PRO A 96 37.85 -5.83 -14.02
CA PRO A 96 38.33 -4.65 -13.28
C PRO A 96 37.26 -3.73 -12.76
N SER A 97 36.01 -3.81 -13.27
CA SER A 97 34.88 -2.93 -12.91
C SER A 97 34.01 -3.49 -11.78
N VAL A 98 34.20 -4.76 -11.41
CA VAL A 98 33.34 -5.46 -10.42
C VAL A 98 33.45 -4.82 -9.04
N GLY A 99 34.67 -4.49 -8.59
CA GLY A 99 34.83 -3.85 -7.27
C GLY A 99 34.07 -2.53 -7.13
N ARG A 100 34.06 -1.70 -8.19
CA ARG A 100 33.30 -0.46 -8.21
C ARG A 100 31.78 -0.75 -8.15
N ALA A 101 31.28 -1.68 -8.96
CA ALA A 101 29.89 -2.06 -8.97
C ALA A 101 29.42 -2.53 -7.57
N ILE A 102 30.22 -3.34 -6.89
CA ILE A 102 29.93 -3.80 -5.52
C ILE A 102 29.84 -2.60 -4.56
N THR A 103 30.80 -1.68 -4.62
CA THR A 103 30.80 -0.47 -3.79
C THR A 103 29.57 0.39 -4.05
N ASP A 104 29.18 0.55 -5.32
CA ASP A 104 28.00 1.31 -5.69
C ASP A 104 26.71 0.64 -5.16
N ILE A 105 26.57 -0.69 -5.29
CA ILE A 105 25.43 -1.44 -4.73
C ILE A 105 25.38 -1.34 -3.20
N GLN A 106 26.50 -1.41 -2.52
CA GLN A 106 26.56 -1.20 -1.07
C GLN A 106 26.12 0.21 -0.67
N ARG A 107 26.58 1.24 -1.40
CA ARG A 107 26.14 2.64 -1.20
C ARG A 107 24.62 2.80 -1.41
N MET A 108 24.05 2.05 -2.35
CA MET A 108 22.60 1.99 -2.61
C MET A 108 21.85 1.14 -1.57
N GLN A 109 22.54 0.64 -0.53
CA GLN A 109 21.96 -0.27 0.46
C GLN A 109 21.35 -1.55 -0.16
N GLY A 110 21.88 -1.94 -1.31
CA GLY A 110 21.50 -3.16 -2.01
C GLY A 110 22.19 -4.40 -1.46
N GLU A 111 21.74 -5.53 -1.94
CA GLU A 111 22.26 -6.86 -1.64
C GLU A 111 22.85 -7.44 -2.91
N TYR A 112 23.92 -8.24 -2.80
CA TYR A 112 24.51 -8.91 -3.94
C TYR A 112 25.02 -10.31 -3.57
N GLU A 113 25.05 -11.17 -4.57
CA GLU A 113 25.63 -12.50 -4.51
C GLU A 113 27.12 -12.45 -4.89
N PRO A 114 27.94 -13.45 -4.50
CA PRO A 114 29.32 -13.53 -4.95
C PRO A 114 29.41 -13.43 -6.47
N PRO A 115 30.35 -12.62 -7.00
CA PRO A 115 30.54 -12.51 -8.46
C PRO A 115 30.94 -13.85 -9.09
N GLU A 116 30.33 -14.16 -10.23
CA GLU A 116 30.65 -15.38 -10.99
C GLU A 116 31.34 -15.02 -12.30
N GLN A 117 32.38 -15.76 -12.66
CA GLN A 117 33.07 -15.57 -13.94
C GLN A 117 32.36 -16.33 -15.05
N GLU A 118 31.91 -15.63 -16.09
CA GLU A 118 31.35 -16.21 -17.32
C GLU A 118 32.19 -15.75 -18.53
N GLY A 119 33.16 -16.57 -18.96
CA GLY A 119 34.08 -16.21 -20.05
C GLY A 119 34.91 -14.98 -19.70
N GLU A 120 34.86 -13.94 -20.54
CA GLU A 120 35.59 -12.67 -20.34
C GLU A 120 34.81 -11.66 -19.44
N GLN A 121 33.59 -11.97 -19.07
CA GLN A 121 32.74 -11.12 -18.25
C GLN A 121 32.54 -11.71 -16.86
N THR A 122 32.33 -10.84 -15.90
CA THR A 122 31.92 -11.22 -14.56
C THR A 122 30.44 -10.88 -14.38
N ILE A 123 29.69 -11.81 -13.88
CA ILE A 123 28.25 -11.63 -13.57
C ILE A 123 28.12 -11.28 -12.10
N LEU A 124 27.45 -10.17 -11.83
CA LEU A 124 27.05 -9.75 -10.50
C LEU A 124 25.52 -9.74 -10.43
N ARG A 125 24.97 -10.58 -9.54
CA ARG A 125 23.54 -10.64 -9.26
C ARG A 125 23.23 -10.04 -7.91
N GLY A 126 22.01 -9.52 -7.77
CA GLY A 126 21.58 -8.97 -6.49
C GLY A 126 20.25 -8.24 -6.59
N SER A 127 19.99 -7.40 -5.58
CA SER A 127 18.81 -6.55 -5.53
C SER A 127 19.11 -5.21 -4.86
N ALA A 128 18.41 -4.16 -5.28
CA ALA A 128 18.52 -2.83 -4.68
C ALA A 128 17.22 -2.03 -4.85
N PRO A 129 17.02 -0.96 -4.04
CA PRO A 129 15.87 -0.08 -4.16
C PRO A 129 15.76 0.54 -5.55
N VAL A 130 14.54 0.53 -6.12
CA VAL A 130 14.27 1.07 -7.46
C VAL A 130 14.73 2.53 -7.58
N ARG A 131 14.48 3.35 -6.55
CA ARG A 131 14.82 4.79 -6.58
C ARG A 131 16.32 5.07 -6.76
N LEU A 132 17.18 4.16 -6.29
CA LEU A 132 18.64 4.31 -6.36
C LEU A 132 19.25 3.61 -7.58
N LEU A 133 18.60 2.55 -8.06
CA LEU A 133 19.10 1.74 -9.18
C LEU A 133 18.59 2.19 -10.54
N ARG A 134 17.50 2.99 -10.56
CA ARG A 134 16.79 3.39 -11.78
C ARG A 134 17.68 4.02 -12.84
N GLU A 135 18.61 4.88 -12.45
CA GLU A 135 19.50 5.62 -13.37
C GLU A 135 20.91 5.06 -13.44
N TYR A 136 21.18 3.98 -12.70
CA TYR A 136 22.51 3.40 -12.58
C TYR A 136 23.06 2.85 -13.90
N GLN A 137 22.21 2.51 -14.87
CA GLN A 137 22.62 2.12 -16.23
C GLN A 137 23.55 3.15 -16.86
N THR A 138 23.29 4.44 -16.66
CA THR A 138 24.12 5.52 -17.22
C THR A 138 25.50 5.55 -16.59
N GLU A 139 25.59 5.45 -15.27
CA GLU A 139 26.87 5.38 -14.54
C GLU A 139 27.66 4.12 -14.94
N LEU A 140 26.98 2.97 -14.99
CA LEU A 140 27.57 1.69 -15.39
C LEU A 140 28.19 1.79 -16.78
N THR A 141 27.47 2.34 -17.73
CA THR A 141 27.94 2.52 -19.12
C THR A 141 29.16 3.41 -19.16
N ALA A 142 29.17 4.51 -18.41
CA ALA A 142 30.28 5.46 -18.40
C ALA A 142 31.58 4.84 -17.89
N TYR A 143 31.59 4.24 -16.69
CA TYR A 143 32.85 3.73 -16.14
C TYR A 143 33.33 2.41 -16.76
N THR A 144 32.40 1.64 -17.37
CA THR A 144 32.79 0.43 -18.11
C THR A 144 33.12 0.70 -19.57
N ARG A 145 33.06 1.96 -20.01
CA ARG A 145 33.24 2.38 -21.41
C ARG A 145 32.31 1.62 -22.38
N GLY A 146 31.06 1.46 -21.99
CA GLY A 146 30.02 0.78 -22.79
C GLY A 146 30.06 -0.74 -22.76
N ARG A 147 30.98 -1.36 -21.99
CA ARG A 147 31.12 -2.83 -21.91
C ARG A 147 30.26 -3.48 -20.82
N GLY A 148 29.80 -2.68 -19.85
CA GLY A 148 28.90 -3.14 -18.80
C GLY A 148 27.44 -3.12 -19.25
N ARG A 149 26.68 -4.12 -18.83
CA ARG A 149 25.23 -4.22 -19.05
C ARG A 149 24.52 -4.54 -17.75
N ILE A 150 23.31 -4.03 -17.58
CA ILE A 150 22.45 -4.36 -16.46
C ILE A 150 21.06 -4.73 -16.95
N GLN A 151 20.53 -5.80 -16.41
CA GLN A 151 19.13 -6.23 -16.59
C GLN A 151 18.41 -6.05 -15.27
N LEU A 152 17.24 -5.43 -15.30
CA LEU A 152 16.44 -5.10 -14.12
C LEU A 152 15.07 -5.80 -14.20
N ARG A 153 14.62 -6.36 -13.08
CA ARG A 153 13.30 -6.96 -12.94
C ARG A 153 12.75 -6.55 -11.57
N VAL A 154 11.48 -6.14 -11.52
CA VAL A 154 10.80 -5.88 -10.23
C VAL A 154 10.81 -7.16 -9.40
N SER A 155 11.33 -7.10 -8.18
CA SER A 155 11.42 -8.23 -7.24
C SER A 155 10.41 -8.15 -6.10
N GLY A 156 9.60 -7.10 -6.04
CA GLY A 156 8.59 -6.88 -5.00
C GLY A 156 8.85 -5.63 -4.19
N TYR A 157 8.28 -5.61 -2.98
CA TYR A 157 8.39 -4.48 -2.05
C TYR A 157 9.08 -4.92 -0.76
N ARG A 158 9.86 -4.01 -0.16
CA ARG A 158 10.52 -4.21 1.14
C ARG A 158 10.32 -2.99 2.01
N LEU A 159 10.55 -3.12 3.33
CA LEU A 159 10.50 -2.01 4.27
C LEU A 159 11.46 -0.90 3.84
N CYS A 160 10.93 0.32 3.75
CA CYS A 160 11.74 1.50 3.41
C CYS A 160 12.59 1.91 4.62
N ARG A 161 13.89 1.90 4.47
CA ARG A 161 14.83 2.28 5.55
C ARG A 161 14.82 3.78 5.83
N GLU A 162 14.49 4.60 4.83
CA GLU A 162 14.45 6.06 4.93
C GLU A 162 13.03 6.61 5.09
N GLN A 163 12.12 5.79 5.67
CA GLN A 163 10.71 6.12 5.82
C GLN A 163 10.49 7.53 6.41
N GLU A 164 11.14 7.85 7.51
CA GLU A 164 10.93 9.12 8.21
C GLU A 164 11.30 10.33 7.34
N GLN A 165 12.42 10.22 6.61
CA GLN A 165 12.86 11.27 5.70
C GLN A 165 11.87 11.45 4.55
N ILE A 166 11.45 10.36 3.90
CA ILE A 166 10.51 10.39 2.77
C ILE A 166 9.16 10.94 3.19
N VAL A 167 8.62 10.50 4.33
CA VAL A 167 7.35 11.00 4.88
C VAL A 167 7.44 12.51 5.14
N LYS A 168 8.54 12.98 5.73
CA LYS A 168 8.78 14.40 5.99
C LYS A 168 8.90 15.22 4.70
N GLU A 169 9.62 14.74 3.70
CA GLU A 169 9.81 15.41 2.41
C GLU A 169 8.50 15.53 1.63
N LEU A 170 7.68 14.48 1.64
CA LEU A 170 6.38 14.49 0.98
C LEU A 170 5.34 15.37 1.70
N GLY A 171 5.45 15.50 3.03
CA GLY A 171 4.59 16.38 3.82
C GLY A 171 3.10 16.08 3.72
N TYR A 172 2.72 14.82 3.44
CA TYR A 172 1.32 14.44 3.33
C TYR A 172 0.63 14.48 4.69
N ASP A 173 -0.47 15.25 4.78
CA ASP A 173 -1.30 15.32 5.99
C ASP A 173 -2.60 14.53 5.78
N PRO A 174 -2.72 13.32 6.37
CA PRO A 174 -3.89 12.48 6.20
C PRO A 174 -5.16 13.05 6.84
N ALA A 175 -5.04 13.97 7.79
CA ALA A 175 -6.19 14.61 8.43
C ALA A 175 -6.81 15.71 7.56
N ARG A 176 -6.04 16.27 6.60
CA ARG A 176 -6.48 17.30 5.68
C ARG A 176 -6.86 16.78 4.29
N ASP A 177 -6.78 15.48 4.06
CA ASP A 177 -7.16 14.86 2.78
C ASP A 177 -8.68 14.84 2.62
N LEU A 178 -9.21 15.80 1.87
CA LEU A 178 -10.65 15.95 1.62
C LEU A 178 -11.24 14.83 0.74
N GLU A 179 -10.43 14.18 -0.09
CA GLU A 179 -10.86 13.04 -0.90
C GLU A 179 -10.97 11.75 -0.08
N ASN A 180 -10.20 11.65 1.00
CA ASN A 180 -10.17 10.50 1.89
C ASN A 180 -10.29 10.96 3.36
N PRO A 181 -11.43 11.54 3.76
CA PRO A 181 -11.60 12.12 5.08
C PRO A 181 -11.50 11.06 6.18
N ALA A 182 -10.79 11.39 7.24
CA ALA A 182 -10.59 10.50 8.38
C ALA A 182 -11.75 10.57 9.38
N SER A 183 -12.36 11.75 9.55
CA SER A 183 -13.49 11.96 10.46
C SER A 183 -14.76 11.28 9.95
N SER A 184 -15.64 10.87 10.85
CA SER A 184 -16.92 10.23 10.55
C SER A 184 -18.08 11.22 10.64
N VAL A 185 -19.16 10.95 9.92
CA VAL A 185 -20.40 11.71 10.02
C VAL A 185 -21.46 10.83 10.70
N PHE A 186 -21.97 11.32 11.79
CA PHE A 186 -23.08 10.70 12.53
C PHE A 186 -24.35 11.53 12.34
N CYS A 187 -25.50 10.90 12.55
CA CYS A 187 -26.78 11.56 12.49
C CYS A 187 -27.48 11.45 13.84
N ALA A 188 -27.93 12.58 14.39
CA ALA A 188 -28.78 12.64 15.56
C ALA A 188 -29.93 13.64 15.32
N HIS A 189 -31.15 13.26 15.67
CA HIS A 189 -32.35 14.10 15.50
C HIS A 189 -32.53 14.67 14.08
N GLY A 190 -32.11 13.89 13.04
CA GLY A 190 -32.22 14.29 11.64
C GLY A 190 -31.15 15.25 11.14
N ALA A 191 -30.17 15.62 11.97
CA ALA A 191 -29.04 16.46 11.59
C ALA A 191 -27.72 15.64 11.58
N GLY A 192 -26.93 15.79 10.52
CA GLY A 192 -25.58 15.24 10.45
C GLY A 192 -24.59 16.08 11.24
N TYR A 193 -23.69 15.45 11.98
CA TYR A 193 -22.57 16.09 12.66
C TYR A 193 -21.29 15.30 12.48
N GLU A 194 -20.16 16.01 12.43
CA GLU A 194 -18.85 15.40 12.27
C GLU A 194 -18.26 14.98 13.62
N VAL A 195 -17.71 13.78 13.67
CA VAL A 195 -16.93 13.26 14.80
C VAL A 195 -15.51 13.01 14.31
N LYS A 196 -14.53 13.60 14.96
CA LYS A 196 -13.13 13.44 14.61
C LYS A 196 -12.71 11.98 14.75
N TRP A 197 -11.77 11.54 13.92
CA TRP A 197 -11.31 10.15 13.91
C TRP A 197 -10.75 9.66 15.26
N GLN A 198 -10.20 10.57 16.07
CA GLN A 198 -9.71 10.26 17.43
C GLN A 198 -10.84 9.92 18.41
N ASP A 199 -12.01 10.52 18.18
CA ASP A 199 -13.14 10.50 19.10
C ASP A 199 -14.22 9.46 18.70
N VAL A 200 -13.98 8.73 17.63
CA VAL A 200 -14.84 7.63 17.19
C VAL A 200 -14.39 6.33 17.87
N ASP A 201 -15.33 5.70 18.61
CA ASP A 201 -15.13 4.39 19.28
C ASP A 201 -15.14 3.22 18.30
#